data_bcaaa982c435fa89f140c7d574d35790
#
_entry.id   bcaaa982c435fa89f140c7d574d35790
#
_cell.length_a   1.000
_cell.length_b   1.000
_cell.length_c   1.000
_cell.angle_alpha   90.00
_cell.angle_beta   90.00
_cell.angle_gamma   90.00
#
_symmetry.space_group_name_H-M   'P 1'
#
loop_
_entity.id
_entity.type
_entity.pdbx_description
1 polymer ?
#
loop_
_entity_poly.entity_id
_entity_poly.type
_entity_poly.pdbx_seq_one_letter_code
_entity_poly.pdbx_strand_id
1 'polypeptide(L)'
;VHEEEKPLIPIPEKILSYYKNYVNDMFLEDGVSYETQKEFEIGYDEASDRITVPIRDDLGNLVGVKGRYFYREVPSDIQKFIYLEKCARSQILYGLYKTINYIKQNRRVFVVEAEKGVQQLWSAGYCESVATGGKKITQCQIDKLTRLCVPIIFVFDKDVEQKELEAIADKFIVEVEIYALIDKDNILSEKQSP
;
A
#
# COMPACT_ATOMS: atom_id res chain seq x y z
N VAL A 1 12.74 21.19 -11.76
CA VAL A 1 13.80 20.19 -11.88
C VAL A 1 13.08 18.85 -11.85
N HIS A 2 12.94 18.21 -13.04
CA HIS A 2 12.50 16.82 -13.11
C HIS A 2 13.65 15.98 -12.54
N GLU A 3 13.47 15.40 -11.34
CA GLU A 3 14.34 14.32 -10.91
C GLU A 3 14.16 13.18 -11.92
N GLU A 4 15.25 12.75 -12.55
CA GLU A 4 15.23 11.58 -13.43
C GLU A 4 14.75 10.39 -12.62
N GLU A 5 13.58 9.86 -12.95
CA GLU A 5 13.01 8.69 -12.29
C GLU A 5 13.93 7.49 -12.58
N LYS A 6 14.54 6.96 -11.52
CA LYS A 6 15.33 5.72 -11.64
C LYS A 6 14.40 4.59 -12.09
N PRO A 7 14.78 3.81 -13.11
CA PRO A 7 13.94 2.72 -13.59
C PRO A 7 13.67 1.70 -12.46
N LEU A 8 12.44 1.18 -12.42
CA LEU A 8 12.12 0.03 -11.58
C LEU A 8 12.87 -1.19 -12.14
N ILE A 9 13.72 -1.79 -11.32
CA ILE A 9 14.51 -2.95 -11.70
C ILE A 9 13.89 -4.18 -11.02
N PRO A 10 13.34 -5.14 -11.79
CA PRO A 10 12.88 -6.40 -11.24
C PRO A 10 14.00 -7.16 -10.55
N ILE A 11 13.68 -7.75 -9.42
CA ILE A 11 14.56 -8.63 -8.67
C ILE A 11 14.11 -10.09 -8.82
N PRO A 12 15.02 -11.08 -8.73
CA PRO A 12 14.65 -12.47 -8.93
C PRO A 12 13.61 -12.97 -7.93
N GLU A 13 12.57 -13.64 -8.39
CA GLU A 13 11.52 -14.25 -7.55
C GLU A 13 12.07 -15.20 -6.47
N LYS A 14 13.21 -15.87 -6.77
CA LYS A 14 13.87 -16.75 -5.81
C LYS A 14 14.25 -16.06 -4.48
N ILE A 15 14.32 -14.73 -4.46
CA ILE A 15 14.57 -13.97 -3.21
C ILE A 15 13.49 -14.27 -2.18
N LEU A 16 12.24 -14.46 -2.59
CA LEU A 16 11.15 -14.81 -1.68
C LEU A 16 11.36 -16.17 -1.01
N SER A 17 12.16 -17.07 -1.57
CA SER A 17 12.47 -18.36 -0.95
C SER A 17 13.42 -18.27 0.26
N TYR A 18 14.05 -17.12 0.48
CA TYR A 18 14.82 -16.86 1.70
C TYR A 18 13.93 -16.55 2.90
N TYR A 19 12.67 -16.17 2.64
CA TYR A 19 11.68 -15.88 3.67
C TYR A 19 10.74 -17.07 3.86
N LYS A 20 10.33 -17.31 5.10
CA LYS A 20 9.32 -18.34 5.35
C LYS A 20 7.96 -17.86 4.86
N ASN A 21 7.21 -18.73 4.18
CA ASN A 21 5.79 -18.51 4.00
C ASN A 21 5.11 -18.55 5.37
N TYR A 22 4.62 -17.42 5.82
CA TYR A 22 4.12 -17.30 7.18
C TYR A 22 2.94 -16.34 7.26
N VAL A 23 1.78 -16.90 7.62
CA VAL A 23 0.63 -16.11 8.02
C VAL A 23 0.70 -15.87 9.52
N ASN A 24 0.29 -14.71 10.00
CA ASN A 24 0.46 -14.35 11.39
C ASN A 24 -0.81 -13.75 12.00
N ASP A 25 -1.00 -14.00 13.30
CA ASP A 25 -2.17 -13.56 14.05
C ASP A 25 -2.23 -12.04 14.21
N MET A 26 -1.08 -11.38 14.25
CA MET A 26 -1.04 -9.92 14.37
C MET A 26 -1.71 -9.22 13.18
N PHE A 27 -1.49 -9.72 11.96
CA PHE A 27 -2.18 -9.19 10.78
C PHE A 27 -3.65 -9.60 10.77
N LEU A 28 -3.99 -10.82 11.26
CA LEU A 28 -5.37 -11.24 11.42
C LEU A 28 -6.13 -10.31 12.39
N GLU A 29 -5.55 -10.01 13.54
CA GLU A 29 -6.11 -9.07 14.53
C GLU A 29 -6.25 -7.64 13.96
N ASP A 30 -5.36 -7.27 13.02
CA ASP A 30 -5.42 -6.01 12.29
C ASP A 30 -6.42 -6.05 11.11
N GLY A 31 -7.23 -7.11 10.96
CA GLY A 31 -8.25 -7.24 9.92
C GLY A 31 -7.75 -7.79 8.58
N VAL A 32 -6.56 -8.40 8.54
CA VAL A 32 -6.04 -9.07 7.32
C VAL A 32 -6.18 -10.58 7.46
N SER A 33 -7.14 -11.18 6.75
CA SER A 33 -7.41 -12.62 6.83
C SER A 33 -6.20 -13.46 6.40
N TYR A 34 -6.13 -14.72 6.85
CA TYR A 34 -5.05 -15.63 6.45
C TYR A 34 -5.02 -15.88 4.94
N GLU A 35 -6.19 -15.91 4.29
CA GLU A 35 -6.31 -16.04 2.85
C GLU A 35 -5.69 -14.85 2.15
N THR A 36 -5.99 -13.63 2.63
CA THR A 36 -5.39 -12.40 2.11
C THR A 36 -3.88 -12.37 2.34
N GLN A 37 -3.41 -12.80 3.51
CA GLN A 37 -1.97 -12.88 3.78
C GLN A 37 -1.26 -13.80 2.78
N LYS A 38 -1.85 -14.96 2.47
CA LYS A 38 -1.33 -15.89 1.45
C LYS A 38 -1.38 -15.27 0.05
N GLU A 39 -2.50 -14.63 -0.29
CA GLU A 39 -2.71 -13.97 -1.58
C GLU A 39 -1.69 -12.86 -1.84
N PHE A 40 -1.29 -12.12 -0.80
CA PHE A 40 -0.27 -11.07 -0.87
C PHE A 40 1.15 -11.57 -0.52
N GLU A 41 1.35 -12.89 -0.47
CA GLU A 41 2.64 -13.53 -0.28
C GLU A 41 3.36 -13.07 1.01
N ILE A 42 2.57 -12.81 2.07
CA ILE A 42 3.13 -12.40 3.37
C ILE A 42 4.00 -13.53 3.90
N GLY A 43 5.19 -13.18 4.33
CA GLY A 43 6.17 -14.11 4.85
C GLY A 43 6.85 -13.58 6.12
N TYR A 44 7.95 -14.25 6.49
CA TYR A 44 8.72 -13.91 7.67
C TYR A 44 10.22 -14.07 7.42
N ASP A 45 10.97 -13.05 7.77
CA ASP A 45 12.43 -13.06 7.78
C ASP A 45 12.92 -13.36 9.19
N GLU A 46 13.47 -14.58 9.38
CA GLU A 46 14.00 -15.02 10.67
C GLU A 46 15.26 -14.26 11.09
N ALA A 47 16.04 -13.76 10.13
CA ALA A 47 17.30 -13.09 10.42
C ALA A 47 17.10 -11.72 11.09
N SER A 48 16.00 -11.04 10.76
CA SER A 48 15.72 -9.69 11.29
C SER A 48 14.42 -9.60 12.10
N ASP A 49 13.75 -10.71 12.38
CA ASP A 49 12.46 -10.77 13.09
C ASP A 49 11.40 -9.87 12.43
N ARG A 50 11.15 -10.06 11.12
CA ARG A 50 10.25 -9.19 10.38
C ARG A 50 9.24 -9.96 9.55
N ILE A 51 8.00 -9.49 9.60
CA ILE A 51 6.99 -9.86 8.62
C ILE A 51 7.40 -9.23 7.29
N THR A 52 7.44 -10.04 6.22
CA THR A 52 7.83 -9.58 4.90
C THR A 52 6.61 -9.31 4.04
N VAL A 53 6.67 -8.20 3.30
CA VAL A 53 5.64 -7.78 2.35
C VAL A 53 6.33 -7.56 1.01
N PRO A 54 6.13 -8.45 0.03
CA PRO A 54 6.66 -8.29 -1.32
C PRO A 54 6.05 -7.04 -1.99
N ILE A 55 6.90 -6.28 -2.67
CA ILE A 55 6.48 -5.11 -3.45
C ILE A 55 6.62 -5.47 -4.92
N ARG A 56 5.52 -5.37 -5.65
CA ARG A 56 5.44 -5.68 -7.07
C ARG A 56 5.10 -4.43 -7.89
N ASP A 57 5.63 -4.35 -9.08
CA ASP A 57 5.30 -3.32 -10.05
C ASP A 57 3.89 -3.54 -10.66
N ASP A 58 3.49 -2.67 -11.59
CA ASP A 58 2.18 -2.73 -12.23
C ASP A 58 2.00 -3.97 -13.13
N LEU A 59 3.10 -4.65 -13.49
CA LEU A 59 3.11 -5.88 -14.27
C LEU A 59 3.19 -7.15 -13.40
N GLY A 60 3.33 -6.98 -12.08
CA GLY A 60 3.47 -8.07 -11.12
C GLY A 60 4.91 -8.54 -10.89
N ASN A 61 5.92 -7.91 -11.51
CA ASN A 61 7.32 -8.25 -11.24
C ASN A 61 7.70 -7.86 -9.82
N LEU A 62 8.42 -8.72 -9.12
CA LEU A 62 8.98 -8.39 -7.81
C LEU A 62 10.04 -7.29 -7.96
N VAL A 63 9.90 -6.19 -7.23
CA VAL A 63 10.82 -5.05 -7.30
C VAL A 63 11.37 -4.64 -5.93
N GLY A 64 10.86 -5.22 -4.86
CA GLY A 64 11.34 -4.97 -3.51
C GLY A 64 10.68 -5.85 -2.47
N VAL A 65 11.18 -5.82 -1.26
CA VAL A 65 10.57 -6.48 -0.10
C VAL A 65 10.64 -5.55 1.09
N LYS A 66 9.49 -5.23 1.68
CA LYS A 66 9.39 -4.44 2.89
C LYS A 66 9.30 -5.37 4.10
N GLY A 67 10.04 -5.05 5.15
CA GLY A 67 10.01 -5.78 6.42
C GLY A 67 9.35 -4.94 7.50
N ARG A 68 8.31 -5.46 8.17
CA ARG A 68 7.72 -4.88 9.36
C ARG A 68 8.19 -5.67 10.57
N TYR A 69 8.73 -4.99 11.60
CA TYR A 69 9.13 -5.64 12.84
C TYR A 69 7.99 -6.48 13.40
N PHE A 70 8.29 -7.72 13.80
CA PHE A 70 7.27 -8.72 14.10
C PHE A 70 6.42 -8.35 15.32
N TYR A 71 7.00 -7.73 16.33
CA TYR A 71 6.30 -7.44 17.58
C TYR A 71 5.54 -6.12 17.52
N ARG A 72 4.45 -6.00 18.32
CA ARG A 72 3.65 -4.76 18.40
C ARG A 72 4.42 -3.65 19.09
N GLU A 73 5.10 -3.98 20.19
CA GLU A 73 6.01 -3.07 20.88
C GLU A 73 7.34 -3.03 20.15
N VAL A 74 7.67 -1.85 19.66
CA VAL A 74 8.91 -1.63 18.89
C VAL A 74 9.90 -0.91 19.79
N PRO A 75 11.05 -1.52 20.12
CA PRO A 75 12.11 -0.86 20.85
C PRO A 75 12.55 0.43 20.15
N SER A 76 12.99 1.43 20.93
CA SER A 76 13.34 2.76 20.41
C SER A 76 14.53 2.77 19.44
N ASP A 77 15.38 1.77 19.52
CA ASP A 77 16.54 1.55 18.66
C ASP A 77 16.24 0.73 17.41
N ILE A 78 14.99 0.21 17.27
CA ILE A 78 14.55 -0.60 16.12
C ILE A 78 13.60 0.20 15.24
N GLN A 79 13.88 0.23 13.94
CA GLN A 79 12.93 0.78 12.96
C GLN A 79 11.78 -0.21 12.74
N LYS A 80 10.53 0.28 12.94
CA LYS A 80 9.31 -0.52 12.72
C LYS A 80 9.23 -1.08 11.31
N PHE A 81 9.61 -0.30 10.30
CA PHE A 81 9.62 -0.68 8.89
C PHE A 81 10.99 -0.43 8.26
N ILE A 82 11.50 -1.40 7.51
CA ILE A 82 12.70 -1.27 6.68
C ILE A 82 12.42 -1.88 5.30
N TYR A 83 13.26 -1.57 4.33
CA TYR A 83 13.29 -2.32 3.06
C TYR A 83 14.40 -3.37 3.17
N LEU A 84 14.01 -4.65 3.14
CA LEU A 84 14.93 -5.78 3.05
C LEU A 84 15.53 -5.83 1.64
N GLU A 85 14.67 -5.63 0.63
CA GLU A 85 15.06 -5.39 -0.75
C GLU A 85 14.53 -4.02 -1.19
N LYS A 86 15.44 -3.09 -1.53
CA LYS A 86 15.11 -1.70 -1.82
C LYS A 86 14.46 -1.55 -3.18
N CYS A 87 13.43 -0.73 -3.29
CA CYS A 87 12.79 -0.35 -4.54
C CYS A 87 12.54 1.16 -4.63
N ALA A 88 12.30 1.65 -5.85
CA ALA A 88 11.88 3.01 -6.12
C ALA A 88 10.38 3.18 -5.84
N ARG A 89 10.00 3.16 -4.54
CA ARG A 89 8.59 3.19 -4.08
C ARG A 89 7.78 4.37 -4.63
N SER A 90 8.45 5.48 -4.95
CA SER A 90 7.82 6.68 -5.52
C SER A 90 7.12 6.43 -6.86
N GLN A 91 7.44 5.33 -7.52
CA GLN A 91 6.88 4.93 -8.81
C GLN A 91 5.84 3.81 -8.70
N ILE A 92 5.51 3.36 -7.49
CA ILE A 92 4.67 2.18 -7.27
C ILE A 92 3.33 2.61 -6.65
N LEU A 93 2.24 2.07 -7.19
CA LEU A 93 0.98 1.92 -6.49
C LEU A 93 0.88 0.47 -6.04
N TYR A 94 1.10 0.25 -4.74
CA TYR A 94 1.09 -1.11 -4.18
C TYR A 94 -0.25 -1.80 -4.44
N GLY A 95 -0.19 -3.02 -4.90
CA GLY A 95 -1.35 -3.85 -5.18
C GLY A 95 -1.94 -3.68 -6.58
N LEU A 96 -1.58 -2.63 -7.34
CA LEU A 96 -2.22 -2.30 -8.62
C LEU A 96 -2.27 -3.47 -9.60
N TYR A 97 -1.18 -4.24 -9.77
CA TYR A 97 -1.13 -5.39 -10.67
C TYR A 97 -2.21 -6.45 -10.36
N LYS A 98 -2.58 -6.58 -9.09
CA LYS A 98 -3.56 -7.54 -8.59
C LYS A 98 -4.98 -6.96 -8.63
N THR A 99 -5.12 -5.69 -8.33
CA THR A 99 -6.41 -5.02 -8.12
C THR A 99 -7.01 -4.39 -9.39
N ILE A 100 -6.21 -4.24 -10.46
CA ILE A 100 -6.59 -3.52 -11.68
C ILE A 100 -7.91 -4.02 -12.31
N ASN A 101 -8.17 -5.32 -12.32
CA ASN A 101 -9.39 -5.88 -12.88
C ASN A 101 -10.62 -5.54 -12.02
N TYR A 102 -10.47 -5.53 -10.69
CA TYR A 102 -11.53 -5.11 -9.76
C TYR A 102 -11.81 -3.61 -9.88
N ILE A 103 -10.76 -2.78 -10.04
CA ILE A 103 -10.88 -1.34 -10.30
C ILE A 103 -11.69 -1.09 -11.57
N LYS A 104 -11.39 -1.79 -12.65
CA LYS A 104 -12.14 -1.67 -13.92
C LYS A 104 -13.59 -2.15 -13.79
N GLN A 105 -13.81 -3.25 -13.10
CA GLN A 105 -15.14 -3.83 -12.90
C GLN A 105 -16.02 -2.93 -12.03
N ASN A 106 -15.49 -2.44 -10.90
CA ASN A 106 -16.21 -1.64 -9.94
C ASN A 106 -16.21 -0.13 -10.29
N ARG A 107 -15.44 0.26 -11.31
CA ARG A 107 -15.35 1.64 -11.84
C ARG A 107 -15.03 2.66 -10.74
N ARG A 108 -14.12 2.33 -9.84
CA ARG A 108 -13.58 3.19 -8.78
C ARG A 108 -12.27 2.63 -8.25
N VAL A 109 -11.51 3.44 -7.55
CA VAL A 109 -10.30 3.00 -6.84
C VAL A 109 -10.23 3.61 -5.45
N PHE A 110 -10.01 2.79 -4.44
CA PHE A 110 -9.66 3.24 -3.09
C PHE A 110 -8.14 3.43 -3.00
N VAL A 111 -7.73 4.57 -2.50
CA VAL A 111 -6.30 4.90 -2.33
C VAL A 111 -6.01 5.05 -0.84
N VAL A 112 -5.21 4.15 -0.31
CA VAL A 112 -4.76 4.14 1.08
C VAL A 112 -3.29 4.54 1.20
N GLU A 113 -2.84 4.81 2.42
CA GLU A 113 -1.46 5.22 2.66
C GLU A 113 -0.48 4.03 2.62
N ALA A 114 -0.81 2.94 3.32
CA ALA A 114 0.09 1.82 3.55
C ALA A 114 -0.39 0.51 2.89
N GLU A 115 0.56 -0.39 2.62
CA GLU A 115 0.33 -1.69 2.00
C GLU A 115 -0.70 -2.53 2.78
N LYS A 116 -0.67 -2.43 4.12
CA LYS A 116 -1.61 -3.15 4.98
C LYS A 116 -3.06 -2.70 4.76
N GLY A 117 -3.30 -1.42 4.48
CA GLY A 117 -4.65 -0.91 4.15
C GLY A 117 -5.26 -1.59 2.92
N VAL A 118 -4.46 -1.85 1.87
CA VAL A 118 -4.91 -2.64 0.71
C VAL A 118 -5.31 -4.05 1.11
N GLN A 119 -4.52 -4.69 1.97
CA GLN A 119 -4.77 -6.04 2.44
C GLN A 119 -6.03 -6.10 3.34
N GLN A 120 -6.26 -5.07 4.17
CA GLN A 120 -7.47 -4.95 5.00
C GLN A 120 -8.71 -4.78 4.12
N LEU A 121 -8.68 -3.87 3.14
CA LEU A 121 -9.77 -3.68 2.19
C LEU A 121 -10.05 -4.95 1.39
N TRP A 122 -9.01 -5.63 0.92
CA TRP A 122 -9.14 -6.92 0.23
C TRP A 122 -9.84 -7.97 1.11
N SER A 123 -9.44 -8.08 2.38
CA SER A 123 -10.07 -9.00 3.35
C SER A 123 -11.53 -8.67 3.61
N ALA A 124 -11.90 -7.39 3.53
CA ALA A 124 -13.28 -6.92 3.68
C ALA A 124 -14.10 -7.00 2.38
N GLY A 125 -13.50 -7.47 1.25
CA GLY A 125 -14.17 -7.60 -0.04
C GLY A 125 -14.07 -6.39 -0.95
N TYR A 126 -13.34 -5.34 -0.56
CA TYR A 126 -13.07 -4.14 -1.39
C TYR A 126 -11.74 -4.31 -2.13
N CYS A 127 -11.76 -5.15 -3.18
CA CYS A 127 -10.54 -5.53 -3.89
C CYS A 127 -10.02 -4.44 -4.85
N GLU A 128 -10.77 -3.36 -5.09
CA GLU A 128 -10.42 -2.23 -5.95
C GLU A 128 -9.59 -1.16 -5.22
N SER A 129 -8.46 -1.55 -4.61
CA SER A 129 -7.65 -0.65 -3.80
C SER A 129 -6.17 -0.67 -4.13
N VAL A 130 -5.48 0.45 -3.89
CA VAL A 130 -4.03 0.60 -4.04
C VAL A 130 -3.45 1.42 -2.90
N ALA A 131 -2.13 1.27 -2.61
CA ALA A 131 -1.46 2.13 -1.65
C ALA A 131 -0.33 2.94 -2.27
N THR A 132 -0.14 4.16 -1.74
CA THR A 132 0.93 5.09 -2.16
C THR A 132 2.26 4.80 -1.46
N GLY A 133 2.25 4.03 -0.37
CA GLY A 133 3.42 3.72 0.43
C GLY A 133 3.88 4.86 1.34
N GLY A 134 3.04 5.86 1.58
CA GLY A 134 3.25 6.99 2.49
C GLY A 134 2.33 8.17 2.20
N LYS A 135 2.29 9.15 3.10
CA LYS A 135 1.40 10.33 3.02
C LYS A 135 1.60 11.19 1.76
N LYS A 136 2.80 11.22 1.20
CA LYS A 136 3.11 12.04 0.02
C LYS A 136 2.91 11.26 -1.25
N ILE A 137 2.00 11.74 -2.10
CA ILE A 137 1.77 11.19 -3.44
C ILE A 137 2.72 11.87 -4.43
N THR A 138 3.41 11.07 -5.23
CA THR A 138 4.34 11.53 -6.27
C THR A 138 3.61 11.79 -7.58
N GLN A 139 4.24 12.55 -8.50
CA GLN A 139 3.67 12.79 -9.82
C GLN A 139 3.46 11.48 -10.61
N CYS A 140 4.42 10.56 -10.53
CA CYS A 140 4.30 9.25 -11.18
C CYS A 140 3.07 8.47 -10.68
N GLN A 141 2.79 8.49 -9.37
CA GLN A 141 1.60 7.85 -8.79
C GLN A 141 0.30 8.55 -9.23
N ILE A 142 0.30 9.89 -9.30
CA ILE A 142 -0.82 10.69 -9.82
C ILE A 142 -1.11 10.31 -11.28
N ASP A 143 -0.07 10.25 -12.12
CA ASP A 143 -0.23 9.90 -13.53
C ASP A 143 -0.79 8.49 -13.70
N LYS A 144 -0.37 7.54 -12.86
CA LYS A 144 -0.94 6.18 -12.84
C LYS A 144 -2.41 6.18 -12.43
N LEU A 145 -2.77 6.87 -11.35
CA LEU A 145 -4.15 7.00 -10.91
C LEU A 145 -5.04 7.63 -11.98
N THR A 146 -4.57 8.70 -12.61
CA THR A 146 -5.27 9.39 -13.70
C THR A 146 -5.55 8.47 -14.87
N ARG A 147 -4.59 7.61 -15.25
CA ARG A 147 -4.74 6.63 -16.35
C ARG A 147 -5.76 5.52 -16.07
N LEU A 148 -6.17 5.34 -14.82
CA LEU A 148 -7.23 4.39 -14.49
C LEU A 148 -8.60 4.85 -15.02
N CYS A 149 -8.79 6.15 -15.26
CA CYS A 149 -10.03 6.75 -15.78
C CYS A 149 -11.27 6.36 -14.97
N VAL A 150 -11.15 6.30 -13.65
CA VAL A 150 -12.23 6.01 -12.70
C VAL A 150 -12.20 7.00 -11.54
N PRO A 151 -13.29 7.21 -10.81
CA PRO A 151 -13.31 7.96 -9.57
C PRO A 151 -12.26 7.46 -8.57
N ILE A 152 -11.54 8.39 -7.94
CA ILE A 152 -10.50 8.13 -6.95
C ILE A 152 -11.07 8.47 -5.57
N ILE A 153 -11.00 7.53 -4.65
CA ILE A 153 -11.51 7.68 -3.28
C ILE A 153 -10.32 7.54 -2.33
N PHE A 154 -9.87 8.66 -1.77
CA PHE A 154 -8.84 8.63 -0.74
C PHE A 154 -9.40 8.16 0.59
N VAL A 155 -8.73 7.15 1.17
CA VAL A 155 -9.07 6.50 2.44
C VAL A 155 -7.82 6.58 3.32
N PHE A 156 -7.54 7.78 3.78
CA PHE A 156 -6.35 8.05 4.59
C PHE A 156 -6.68 7.99 6.08
N ASP A 157 -5.64 7.85 6.88
CA ASP A 157 -5.75 7.84 8.33
C ASP A 157 -6.36 9.16 8.84
N LYS A 158 -7.03 9.11 9.99
CA LYS A 158 -7.77 10.21 10.60
C LYS A 158 -6.94 11.49 10.86
N ASP A 159 -5.62 11.35 10.93
CA ASP A 159 -4.69 12.45 11.16
C ASP A 159 -4.37 13.28 9.90
N VAL A 160 -4.94 12.93 8.73
CA VAL A 160 -4.77 13.69 7.49
C VAL A 160 -5.79 14.84 7.46
N GLU A 161 -5.27 16.06 7.46
CA GLU A 161 -6.10 17.25 7.43
C GLU A 161 -6.76 17.46 6.06
N GLN A 162 -7.95 18.07 6.03
CA GLN A 162 -8.66 18.40 4.79
C GLN A 162 -7.80 19.21 3.81
N LYS A 163 -6.97 20.13 4.31
CA LYS A 163 -6.04 20.92 3.48
C LYS A 163 -5.00 20.07 2.75
N GLU A 164 -4.57 18.96 3.37
CA GLU A 164 -3.63 18.03 2.73
C GLU A 164 -4.31 17.27 1.59
N LEU A 165 -5.58 16.88 1.77
CA LEU A 165 -6.38 16.24 0.72
C LEU A 165 -6.65 17.19 -0.44
N GLU A 166 -6.97 18.45 -0.18
CA GLU A 166 -7.14 19.50 -1.18
C GLU A 166 -5.84 19.72 -1.96
N ALA A 167 -4.69 19.80 -1.27
CA ALA A 167 -3.39 19.93 -1.90
C ALA A 167 -2.98 18.70 -2.74
N ILE A 168 -3.51 17.53 -2.43
CA ILE A 168 -3.35 16.33 -3.27
C ILE A 168 -4.23 16.43 -4.50
N ALA A 169 -5.49 16.83 -4.34
CA ALA A 169 -6.44 17.00 -5.45
C ALA A 169 -5.95 18.03 -6.48
N ASP A 170 -5.36 19.13 -6.02
CA ASP A 170 -4.80 20.20 -6.87
C ASP A 170 -3.63 19.72 -7.77
N LYS A 171 -3.02 18.59 -7.46
CA LYS A 171 -1.96 18.01 -8.30
C LYS A 171 -2.47 17.29 -9.53
N PHE A 172 -3.77 16.95 -9.56
CA PHE A 172 -4.37 16.32 -10.74
C PHE A 172 -4.71 17.39 -11.77
N ILE A 173 -3.98 17.38 -12.89
CA ILE A 173 -4.14 18.37 -13.97
C ILE A 173 -5.34 18.05 -14.86
N VAL A 174 -5.76 16.79 -14.89
CA VAL A 174 -6.87 16.28 -15.70
C VAL A 174 -8.12 16.19 -14.83
N GLU A 175 -9.29 16.45 -15.43
CA GLU A 175 -10.59 16.33 -14.74
C GLU A 175 -10.85 14.87 -14.34
N VAL A 176 -10.64 14.59 -13.06
CA VAL A 176 -10.88 13.29 -12.42
C VAL A 176 -11.78 13.51 -11.23
N GLU A 177 -12.76 12.65 -11.05
CA GLU A 177 -13.59 12.68 -9.84
C GLU A 177 -12.78 12.22 -8.63
N ILE A 178 -12.62 13.09 -7.64
CA ILE A 178 -11.84 12.83 -6.42
C ILE A 178 -12.74 12.97 -5.21
N TYR A 179 -12.74 11.94 -4.38
CA TYR A 179 -13.47 11.87 -3.12
C TYR A 179 -12.51 11.56 -1.98
N ALA A 180 -12.90 11.93 -0.77
CA ALA A 180 -12.22 11.51 0.45
C ALA A 180 -13.23 10.89 1.42
N LEU A 181 -12.87 9.74 1.99
CA LEU A 181 -13.62 9.15 3.09
C LEU A 181 -13.19 9.84 4.39
N ILE A 182 -14.16 10.41 5.10
CA ILE A 182 -13.90 11.12 6.35
C ILE A 182 -14.72 10.45 7.46
N ASP A 183 -14.04 10.09 8.56
CA ASP A 183 -14.68 9.57 9.78
C ASP A 183 -15.34 10.71 10.58
N LYS A 184 -16.55 11.12 10.16
CA LYS A 184 -17.31 12.20 10.82
C LYS A 184 -17.85 11.79 12.18
N ASP A 185 -18.11 10.50 12.37
CA ASP A 185 -18.74 9.97 13.56
C ASP A 185 -17.74 9.50 14.64
N ASN A 186 -16.43 9.71 14.37
CA ASN A 186 -15.34 9.30 15.25
C ASN A 186 -15.38 7.81 15.63
N ILE A 187 -15.73 6.95 14.67
CA ILE A 187 -15.84 5.50 14.85
C ILE A 187 -14.44 4.88 15.00
N LEU A 188 -13.45 5.47 14.31
CA LEU A 188 -12.08 4.98 14.32
C LEU A 188 -11.29 5.56 15.51
N SER A 189 -10.45 4.73 16.14
CA SER A 189 -9.47 5.22 17.11
C SER A 189 -8.33 5.96 16.40
N GLU A 190 -7.54 6.76 17.14
CA GLU A 190 -6.46 7.63 16.60
C GLU A 190 -5.39 6.92 15.75
N LYS A 191 -5.37 5.59 15.73
CA LYS A 191 -4.38 4.78 14.99
C LYS A 191 -5.03 3.71 14.11
N GLN A 192 -6.32 3.81 13.86
CA GLN A 192 -7.03 2.91 12.95
C GLN A 192 -7.24 3.60 11.60
N SER A 193 -6.88 2.88 10.54
CA SER A 193 -7.30 3.23 9.19
C SER A 193 -8.77 2.86 8.98
N PRO A 194 -9.49 3.60 8.16
CA PRO A 194 -10.85 3.29 7.74
C PRO A 194 -10.97 1.91 7.10
#